data_fe101bdc390d21f1cb561dc5a44a46d5
#
_entry.id   fe101bdc390d21f1cb561dc5a44a46d5
#
_cell.length_a   1.000
_cell.length_b   1.000
_cell.length_c   1.000
_cell.angle_alpha   90.00
_cell.angle_beta   90.00
_cell.angle_gamma   90.00
#
_symmetry.space_group_name_H-M   'P 1'
#
loop_
_entity.id
_entity.type
_entity.pdbx_description
1 polymer ?
#
loop_
_entity_poly.entity_id
_entity_poly.type
_entity_poly.pdbx_seq_one_letter_code
_entity_poly.pdbx_strand_id
1 'polypeptide(L)'
;MRRRIITMALAAAFLALAACGLSGRKVTVWRAVSQYYLESGSAVQSEPVSVDAGLSDIDAAVTAFNTDTTDAELVRALPDGVSITGWELDGTELCLSVSPEYASVTGYWRTVADCCMVLTFCAIDGV
;
A
#
# COMPACT_ATOMS: atom_id res chain seq x y z
N MET A 1 41.67 -3.31 28.74
CA MET A 1 40.27 -2.97 29.03
C MET A 1 39.65 -2.00 28.02
N ARG A 2 40.32 -0.97 27.54
CA ARG A 2 39.75 0.00 26.58
C ARG A 2 39.30 -0.59 25.24
N ARG A 3 39.98 -1.59 24.68
CA ARG A 3 39.64 -2.23 23.40
C ARG A 3 38.32 -3.03 23.44
N ARG A 4 37.94 -3.63 24.56
CA ARG A 4 36.72 -4.42 24.70
C ARG A 4 35.46 -3.53 24.80
N ILE A 5 35.59 -2.33 25.36
CA ILE A 5 34.50 -1.38 25.52
C ILE A 5 34.11 -0.76 24.16
N ILE A 6 35.13 -0.47 23.32
CA ILE A 6 34.90 0.08 21.96
C ILE A 6 34.18 -0.93 21.07
N THR A 7 34.54 -2.23 21.17
CA THR A 7 33.91 -3.29 20.38
C THR A 7 32.42 -3.49 20.77
N MET A 8 32.10 -3.40 22.06
CA MET A 8 30.72 -3.50 22.52
C MET A 8 29.87 -2.27 22.12
N ALA A 9 30.45 -1.08 22.14
CA ALA A 9 29.74 0.13 21.70
C ALA A 9 29.44 0.11 20.19
N LEU A 10 30.38 -0.41 19.37
CA LEU A 10 30.14 -0.56 17.93
C LEU A 10 29.05 -1.62 17.62
N ALA A 11 29.04 -2.74 18.34
CA ALA A 11 28.02 -3.77 18.16
C ALA A 11 26.63 -3.27 18.59
N ALA A 12 26.53 -2.47 19.66
CA ALA A 12 25.28 -1.87 20.09
C ALA A 12 24.77 -0.81 19.09
N ALA A 13 25.67 -0.03 18.48
CA ALA A 13 25.31 0.94 17.44
C ALA A 13 24.82 0.25 16.15
N PHE A 14 25.42 -0.89 15.76
CA PHE A 14 24.94 -1.67 14.61
C PHE A 14 23.57 -2.32 14.87
N LEU A 15 23.31 -2.80 16.07
CA LEU A 15 22.00 -3.34 16.47
C LEU A 15 20.91 -2.25 16.50
N ALA A 16 21.23 -1.04 16.93
CA ALA A 16 20.30 0.08 16.92
C ALA A 16 19.96 0.55 15.50
N LEU A 17 20.93 0.56 14.57
CA LEU A 17 20.71 0.87 13.15
C LEU A 17 19.88 -0.21 12.43
N ALA A 18 20.07 -1.48 12.76
CA ALA A 18 19.27 -2.57 12.23
C ALA A 18 17.82 -2.54 12.75
N ALA A 19 17.60 -2.11 13.99
CA ALA A 19 16.25 -1.94 14.57
C ALA A 19 15.51 -0.74 13.96
N CYS A 20 16.17 0.34 13.57
CA CYS A 20 15.55 1.47 12.86
C CYS A 20 15.11 1.14 11.43
N GLY A 21 15.74 0.16 10.76
CA GLY A 21 15.38 -0.30 9.41
C GLY A 21 14.19 -1.27 9.36
N LEU A 22 13.70 -1.74 10.51
CA LEU A 22 12.61 -2.72 10.62
C LEU A 22 11.28 -2.14 11.08
N SER A 23 11.17 -0.84 11.33
CA SER A 23 9.93 -0.20 11.78
C SER A 23 9.08 0.30 10.62
N GLY A 24 8.63 -0.61 9.75
CA GLY A 24 7.54 -0.37 8.82
C GLY A 24 6.19 -0.45 9.54
N ARG A 25 5.20 0.32 9.08
CA ARG A 25 3.81 0.13 9.48
C ARG A 25 3.06 -0.67 8.43
N LYS A 26 2.01 -1.36 8.85
CA LYS A 26 1.14 -2.08 7.92
C LYS A 26 -0.09 -1.24 7.59
N VAL A 27 -0.41 -1.20 6.30
CA VAL A 27 -1.63 -0.59 5.76
C VAL A 27 -2.45 -1.67 5.09
N THR A 28 -3.73 -1.72 5.39
CA THR A 28 -4.65 -2.63 4.70
C THR A 28 -5.11 -1.99 3.41
N VAL A 29 -4.85 -2.65 2.29
CA VAL A 29 -5.34 -2.25 0.97
C VAL A 29 -6.25 -3.33 0.39
N TRP A 30 -7.18 -2.93 -0.47
CA TRP A 30 -8.03 -3.85 -1.19
C TRP A 30 -7.45 -4.12 -2.56
N ARG A 31 -7.42 -5.40 -2.92
CA ARG A 31 -6.88 -5.94 -4.16
C ARG A 31 -7.97 -6.61 -4.98
N ALA A 32 -7.77 -6.72 -6.28
CA ALA A 32 -8.60 -7.56 -7.12
C ALA A 32 -8.20 -9.03 -6.94
N VAL A 33 -9.17 -9.92 -6.89
CA VAL A 33 -8.92 -11.36 -6.97
C VAL A 33 -8.61 -11.71 -8.42
N SER A 34 -7.53 -12.47 -8.64
CA SER A 34 -7.17 -12.93 -9.98
C SER A 34 -8.34 -13.68 -10.62
N GLN A 35 -8.55 -13.46 -11.91
CA GLN A 35 -9.66 -14.10 -12.65
C GLN A 35 -9.68 -15.63 -12.52
N TYR A 36 -8.53 -16.24 -12.22
CA TYR A 36 -8.44 -17.71 -12.01
C TYR A 36 -9.07 -18.17 -10.69
N TYR A 37 -9.33 -17.25 -9.77
CA TYR A 37 -9.89 -17.53 -8.44
C TYR A 37 -11.27 -16.90 -8.21
N LEU A 38 -11.89 -16.31 -9.23
CA LEU A 38 -13.21 -15.68 -9.13
C LEU A 38 -14.32 -16.67 -8.71
N GLU A 39 -14.13 -17.95 -8.96
CA GLU A 39 -15.07 -19.00 -8.56
C GLU A 39 -15.17 -19.16 -7.03
N SER A 40 -14.21 -18.63 -6.27
CA SER A 40 -14.23 -18.65 -4.79
C SER A 40 -15.19 -17.64 -4.15
N GLY A 41 -15.86 -16.79 -4.92
CA GLY A 41 -17.01 -16.00 -4.52
C GLY A 41 -16.75 -14.53 -4.21
N SER A 42 -15.51 -14.03 -4.16
CA SER A 42 -15.23 -12.61 -3.94
C SER A 42 -14.35 -12.03 -5.06
N ALA A 43 -14.77 -10.87 -5.59
CA ALA A 43 -14.00 -10.14 -6.60
C ALA A 43 -12.86 -9.30 -5.99
N VAL A 44 -12.92 -9.03 -4.69
CA VAL A 44 -11.95 -8.19 -3.98
C VAL A 44 -11.60 -8.81 -2.63
N GLN A 45 -10.36 -8.60 -2.20
CA GLN A 45 -9.85 -9.09 -0.93
C GLN A 45 -8.84 -8.10 -0.36
N SER A 46 -8.86 -7.93 0.96
CA SER A 46 -7.89 -7.06 1.64
C SER A 46 -6.54 -7.76 1.83
N GLU A 47 -5.47 -6.98 1.78
CA GLU A 47 -4.09 -7.41 1.98
C GLU A 47 -3.36 -6.39 2.86
N PRO A 48 -2.60 -6.82 3.89
CA PRO A 48 -1.72 -5.94 4.64
C PRO A 48 -0.42 -5.71 3.87
N VAL A 49 -0.07 -4.44 3.64
CA VAL A 49 1.16 -4.02 2.95
C VAL A 49 2.04 -3.22 3.91
N SER A 50 3.33 -3.55 3.96
CA SER A 50 4.29 -2.82 4.78
C SER A 50 4.77 -1.57 4.04
N VAL A 51 4.71 -0.43 4.71
CA VAL A 51 5.17 0.88 4.22
C VAL A 51 6.01 1.60 5.28
N ASP A 52 6.68 2.67 4.88
CA ASP A 52 7.43 3.52 5.80
C ASP A 52 6.50 4.10 6.88
N ALA A 53 6.91 3.98 8.14
CA ALA A 53 6.15 4.49 9.29
C ALA A 53 6.08 6.03 9.35
N GLY A 54 6.97 6.74 8.64
CA GLY A 54 7.02 8.20 8.59
C GLY A 54 6.01 8.86 7.64
N LEU A 55 5.31 8.07 6.81
CA LEU A 55 4.31 8.58 5.88
C LEU A 55 3.02 9.01 6.59
N SER A 56 2.31 10.01 6.03
CA SER A 56 0.93 10.31 6.42
C SER A 56 0.01 9.11 6.11
N ASP A 57 -1.18 9.07 6.68
CA ASP A 57 -2.11 7.95 6.46
C ASP A 57 -2.49 7.82 4.98
N ILE A 58 -2.74 8.94 4.30
CA ILE A 58 -3.09 8.95 2.89
C ILE A 58 -1.88 8.57 2.02
N ASP A 59 -0.69 9.13 2.27
CA ASP A 59 0.53 8.76 1.53
C ASP A 59 0.90 7.29 1.71
N ALA A 60 0.71 6.77 2.92
CA ALA A 60 0.91 5.36 3.23
C ALA A 60 -0.06 4.47 2.44
N ALA A 61 -1.34 4.85 2.37
CA ALA A 61 -2.35 4.13 1.61
C ALA A 61 -2.07 4.21 0.09
N VAL A 62 -1.67 5.36 -0.44
CA VAL A 62 -1.27 5.53 -1.85
C VAL A 62 -0.07 4.65 -2.18
N THR A 63 0.97 4.67 -1.35
CA THR A 63 2.17 3.84 -1.52
C THR A 63 1.80 2.36 -1.51
N ALA A 64 1.03 1.92 -0.53
CA ALA A 64 0.58 0.54 -0.41
C ALA A 64 -0.30 0.10 -1.58
N PHE A 65 -1.22 0.95 -2.03
CA PHE A 65 -2.13 0.67 -3.15
C PHE A 65 -1.37 0.49 -4.47
N ASN A 66 -0.34 1.31 -4.71
CA ASN A 66 0.52 1.24 -5.89
C ASN A 66 1.54 0.09 -5.84
N THR A 67 1.79 -0.52 -4.69
CA THR A 67 2.74 -1.62 -4.52
C THR A 67 2.15 -2.93 -5.06
N ASP A 68 2.97 -3.73 -5.74
CA ASP A 68 2.55 -5.04 -6.22
C ASP A 68 2.24 -5.98 -5.05
N THR A 69 1.28 -6.87 -5.27
CA THR A 69 0.96 -7.93 -4.31
C THR A 69 2.00 -9.06 -4.37
N THR A 70 2.23 -9.70 -3.23
CA THR A 70 3.01 -10.95 -3.14
C THR A 70 2.12 -12.19 -3.07
N ASP A 71 0.80 -12.01 -2.94
CA ASP A 71 -0.18 -13.07 -2.93
C ASP A 71 -0.51 -13.50 -4.38
N ALA A 72 -0.33 -14.79 -4.68
CA ALA A 72 -0.56 -15.32 -6.02
C ALA A 72 -2.03 -15.30 -6.45
N GLU A 73 -2.97 -15.22 -5.51
CA GLU A 73 -4.41 -15.17 -5.77
C GLU A 73 -4.90 -13.74 -6.03
N LEU A 74 -4.08 -12.74 -5.74
CA LEU A 74 -4.42 -11.32 -5.85
C LEU A 74 -3.64 -10.66 -6.99
N VAL A 75 -4.22 -9.56 -7.48
CA VAL A 75 -3.55 -8.63 -8.39
C VAL A 75 -3.84 -7.20 -7.94
N ARG A 76 -2.97 -6.27 -8.32
CA ARG A 76 -3.27 -4.85 -8.09
C ARG A 76 -4.60 -4.49 -8.73
N ALA A 77 -5.36 -3.64 -8.05
CA ALA A 77 -6.63 -3.15 -8.60
C ALA A 77 -6.44 -2.27 -9.85
N LEU A 78 -5.32 -1.55 -9.93
CA LEU A 78 -4.93 -0.79 -11.11
C LEU A 78 -4.02 -1.65 -12.00
N PRO A 79 -4.24 -1.68 -13.33
CA PRO A 79 -3.42 -2.46 -14.24
C PRO A 79 -2.00 -1.92 -14.33
N ASP A 80 -1.11 -2.69 -14.96
CA ASP A 80 0.29 -2.30 -15.17
C ASP A 80 0.37 -0.95 -15.90
N GLY A 81 1.28 -0.09 -15.43
CA GLY A 81 1.46 1.26 -15.94
C GLY A 81 0.43 2.29 -15.42
N VAL A 82 -0.57 1.87 -14.65
CA VAL A 82 -1.54 2.76 -14.01
C VAL A 82 -1.27 2.84 -12.51
N SER A 83 -1.23 4.04 -11.98
CA SER A 83 -0.99 4.29 -10.55
C SER A 83 -1.74 5.52 -10.07
N ILE A 84 -1.91 5.62 -8.74
CA ILE A 84 -2.30 6.87 -8.10
C ILE A 84 -1.07 7.78 -8.10
N THR A 85 -1.19 8.97 -8.66
CA THR A 85 -0.08 9.93 -8.86
C THR A 85 -0.10 11.10 -7.88
N GLY A 86 -1.20 11.31 -7.19
CA GLY A 86 -1.34 12.38 -6.21
C GLY A 86 -2.71 12.35 -5.52
N TRP A 87 -2.88 13.24 -4.55
CA TRP A 87 -4.13 13.39 -3.84
C TRP A 87 -4.31 14.81 -3.31
N GLU A 88 -5.55 15.18 -3.07
CA GLU A 88 -5.97 16.42 -2.41
C GLU A 88 -7.12 16.12 -1.46
N LEU A 89 -7.07 16.66 -0.25
CA LEU A 89 -8.14 16.50 0.76
C LEU A 89 -8.76 17.86 1.04
N ASP A 90 -10.06 17.99 0.78
CA ASP A 90 -10.87 19.15 1.12
C ASP A 90 -11.94 18.76 2.16
N GLY A 91 -11.73 19.14 3.40
CA GLY A 91 -12.56 18.66 4.51
C GLY A 91 -12.44 17.15 4.69
N THR A 92 -13.49 16.41 4.32
CA THR A 92 -13.52 14.93 4.33
C THR A 92 -13.59 14.33 2.91
N GLU A 93 -13.52 15.18 1.89
CA GLU A 93 -13.54 14.74 0.49
C GLU A 93 -12.10 14.54 -0.01
N LEU A 94 -11.76 13.30 -0.30
CA LEU A 94 -10.47 12.92 -0.85
C LEU A 94 -10.56 12.78 -2.37
N CYS A 95 -9.82 13.64 -3.09
CA CYS A 95 -9.64 13.56 -4.53
C CYS A 95 -8.33 12.85 -4.85
N LEU A 96 -8.39 11.73 -5.56
CA LEU A 96 -7.21 11.00 -6.03
C LEU A 96 -6.92 11.35 -7.49
N SER A 97 -5.67 11.65 -7.79
CA SER A 97 -5.18 11.76 -9.16
C SER A 97 -4.63 10.41 -9.59
N VAL A 98 -5.00 9.96 -10.77
CA VAL A 98 -4.52 8.69 -11.36
C VAL A 98 -3.84 8.95 -12.70
N SER A 99 -2.99 8.02 -13.15
CA SER A 99 -2.34 8.11 -14.46
C SER A 99 -3.38 8.22 -15.58
N PRO A 100 -3.10 8.96 -16.67
CA PRO A 100 -4.04 9.19 -17.77
C PRO A 100 -4.58 7.91 -18.39
N GLU A 101 -3.78 6.85 -18.41
CA GLU A 101 -4.12 5.53 -18.95
C GLU A 101 -5.30 4.86 -18.21
N TYR A 102 -5.64 5.34 -17.01
CA TYR A 102 -6.82 4.88 -16.28
C TYR A 102 -8.12 5.11 -17.07
N ALA A 103 -8.18 6.14 -17.92
CA ALA A 103 -9.33 6.38 -18.79
C ALA A 103 -9.64 5.22 -19.75
N SER A 104 -8.64 4.40 -20.07
CA SER A 104 -8.78 3.21 -20.93
C SER A 104 -9.23 1.96 -20.17
N VAL A 105 -9.24 1.99 -18.85
CA VAL A 105 -9.75 0.88 -18.02
C VAL A 105 -11.28 0.92 -18.06
N THR A 106 -11.91 -0.15 -18.53
CA THR A 106 -13.35 -0.21 -18.74
C THR A 106 -13.96 -1.50 -18.18
N GLY A 107 -15.30 -1.54 -18.12
CA GLY A 107 -16.06 -2.73 -17.77
C GLY A 107 -15.78 -3.24 -16.35
N TYR A 108 -15.69 -4.54 -16.20
CA TYR A 108 -15.47 -5.22 -14.93
C TYR A 108 -14.25 -4.69 -14.16
N TRP A 109 -13.10 -4.57 -14.85
CA TRP A 109 -11.88 -4.11 -14.20
C TRP A 109 -11.95 -2.67 -13.70
N ARG A 110 -12.69 -1.80 -14.39
CA ARG A 110 -12.96 -0.45 -13.91
C ARG A 110 -13.76 -0.46 -12.62
N THR A 111 -14.83 -1.25 -12.57
CA THR A 111 -15.68 -1.37 -11.38
C THR A 111 -14.89 -1.93 -10.19
N VAL A 112 -14.07 -2.95 -10.41
CA VAL A 112 -13.24 -3.54 -9.36
C VAL A 112 -12.19 -2.54 -8.86
N ALA A 113 -11.53 -1.79 -9.75
CA ALA A 113 -10.56 -0.77 -9.38
C ALA A 113 -11.20 0.35 -8.54
N ASP A 114 -12.34 0.87 -8.97
CA ASP A 114 -13.09 1.91 -8.25
C ASP A 114 -13.50 1.39 -6.84
N CYS A 115 -14.01 0.16 -6.77
CA CYS A 115 -14.38 -0.47 -5.50
C CYS A 115 -13.18 -0.63 -4.55
N CYS A 116 -12.05 -1.10 -5.04
CA CYS A 116 -10.84 -1.24 -4.23
C CYS A 116 -10.32 0.10 -3.72
N MET A 117 -10.36 1.16 -4.54
CA MET A 117 -10.02 2.51 -4.11
C MET A 117 -10.95 3.00 -2.99
N VAL A 118 -12.26 2.89 -3.17
CA VAL A 118 -13.22 3.29 -2.14
C VAL A 118 -12.99 2.53 -0.84
N LEU A 119 -12.89 1.22 -0.88
CA LEU A 119 -12.69 0.39 0.31
C LEU A 119 -11.36 0.67 1.02
N THR A 120 -10.32 1.02 0.28
CA THR A 120 -9.00 1.34 0.86
C THR A 120 -8.99 2.73 1.49
N PHE A 121 -9.45 3.74 0.77
CA PHE A 121 -9.27 5.13 1.20
C PHE A 121 -10.36 5.63 2.15
N CYS A 122 -11.60 5.18 2.00
CA CYS A 122 -12.68 5.54 2.93
C CYS A 122 -12.56 4.86 4.31
N ALA A 123 -11.60 3.95 4.49
CA ALA A 123 -11.26 3.38 5.79
C ALA A 123 -10.29 4.27 6.60
N ILE A 124 -9.77 5.35 6.01
CA ILE A 124 -8.87 6.31 6.67
C ILE A 124 -9.70 7.30 7.48
N ASP A 125 -9.32 7.53 8.72
CA ASP A 125 -9.99 8.51 9.58
C ASP A 125 -9.91 9.91 8.97
N GLY A 126 -11.05 10.55 8.80
CA GLY A 126 -11.17 11.89 8.26
C GLY A 126 -11.39 11.97 6.73
N VAL A 127 -11.52 10.82 6.08
CA VAL A 127 -11.90 10.72 4.64
C VAL A 127 -13.34 10.27 4.51
#